data_30691a3cf13124d5544fa2d0f1eda662
#
_entry.id   30691a3cf13124d5544fa2d0f1eda662
#
_cell.length_a   1.000
_cell.length_b   1.000
_cell.length_c   1.000
_cell.angle_alpha   90.00
_cell.angle_beta   90.00
_cell.angle_gamma   90.00
#
_symmetry.space_group_name_H-M   'P 1'
#
loop_
_entity.id
_entity.type
_entity.pdbx_description
1 polymer ?
#
loop_
_entity_poly.entity_id
_entity_poly.type
_entity_poly.pdbx_seq_one_letter_code
_entity_poly.pdbx_strand_id
1 'polypeptide(L)'
;MSVPRIVAALLLAPVLCAGQSSRVQSLKITVLSTMLADGLDQTGEWGFSALVEADGHRILFDTGKHQDVVLKNARALDIDLSNVPEVVLSHNHGDHTGGLLTLRREMMAKIPGALSVVHVGEGIFYPRTSFNPGIPDNRALLLKAEFEKTGGVFVSHDKPVQLYPGIWLTGPVPRKYPEHNWSGSGRVQMPSGWVEDNIPEDQSLVFDTGKGLVVLLGCGHAGIINTLEYARSIVRPAPIHAVIGGIHLFAASDATLDWTASKLGEFGLENFMGAHCTGIEPVFRFRTALHLGREHCVVAAVGSSFELGKGIDPGNLAQ
;
A
#
# COMPACT_ATOMS: atom_id res chain seq x y z
N MET A 1 -66.21 -36.75 -25.95
CA MET A 1 -65.02 -36.04 -26.51
C MET A 1 -64.20 -35.54 -25.33
N SER A 2 -63.11 -36.24 -25.05
CA SER A 2 -62.19 -35.89 -23.94
C SER A 2 -61.00 -35.14 -24.50
N VAL A 3 -60.71 -33.94 -23.96
CA VAL A 3 -59.59 -33.08 -24.34
C VAL A 3 -58.38 -33.48 -23.50
N PRO A 4 -57.21 -33.74 -24.07
CA PRO A 4 -56.01 -34.06 -23.29
C PRO A 4 -55.41 -32.77 -22.69
N ARG A 5 -55.14 -32.80 -21.38
CA ARG A 5 -54.38 -31.77 -20.68
C ARG A 5 -52.89 -32.01 -20.92
N ILE A 6 -52.26 -31.07 -21.61
CA ILE A 6 -50.77 -31.01 -21.73
C ILE A 6 -50.24 -30.36 -20.47
N VAL A 7 -49.49 -31.12 -19.66
CA VAL A 7 -48.70 -30.61 -18.53
C VAL A 7 -47.33 -30.24 -19.07
N ALA A 8 -47.05 -28.95 -19.19
CA ALA A 8 -45.72 -28.47 -19.51
C ALA A 8 -44.85 -28.49 -18.23
N ALA A 9 -43.87 -29.40 -18.20
CA ALA A 9 -42.83 -29.42 -17.15
C ALA A 9 -41.82 -28.30 -17.41
N LEU A 10 -41.80 -27.24 -16.57
CA LEU A 10 -40.74 -26.26 -16.56
C LEU A 10 -39.47 -26.90 -15.95
N LEU A 11 -38.48 -27.20 -16.78
CA LEU A 11 -37.14 -27.53 -16.33
C LEU A 11 -36.42 -26.25 -15.84
N LEU A 12 -36.38 -26.05 -14.53
CA LEU A 12 -35.47 -25.06 -13.89
C LEU A 12 -34.05 -25.59 -14.01
N ALA A 13 -33.26 -25.05 -14.92
CA ALA A 13 -31.83 -25.23 -14.94
C ALA A 13 -31.21 -24.55 -13.70
N PRO A 14 -30.34 -25.22 -12.94
CA PRO A 14 -29.64 -24.58 -11.85
C PRO A 14 -28.70 -23.51 -12.44
N VAL A 15 -28.91 -22.25 -12.10
CA VAL A 15 -27.91 -21.19 -12.30
C VAL A 15 -26.77 -21.50 -11.34
N LEU A 16 -25.71 -22.10 -11.85
CA LEU A 16 -24.44 -22.19 -11.17
C LEU A 16 -23.95 -20.74 -10.98
N CYS A 17 -24.20 -20.14 -9.81
CA CYS A 17 -23.45 -19.02 -9.33
C CYS A 17 -21.99 -19.50 -9.22
N ALA A 18 -21.16 -19.21 -10.20
CA ALA A 18 -19.73 -19.32 -10.05
C ALA A 18 -19.36 -18.41 -8.87
N GLY A 19 -19.11 -19.02 -7.69
CA GLY A 19 -18.66 -18.31 -6.51
C GLY A 19 -17.41 -17.53 -6.92
N GLN A 20 -17.45 -16.21 -6.82
CA GLN A 20 -16.25 -15.38 -7.01
C GLN A 20 -15.15 -15.96 -6.12
N SER A 21 -13.98 -16.25 -6.71
CA SER A 21 -12.81 -16.67 -5.95
C SER A 21 -12.58 -15.67 -4.84
N SER A 22 -12.44 -16.12 -3.61
CA SER A 22 -12.08 -15.26 -2.48
C SER A 22 -10.64 -14.77 -2.56
N ARG A 23 -9.88 -15.20 -3.56
CA ARG A 23 -8.46 -14.88 -3.77
C ARG A 23 -8.26 -14.11 -5.06
N VAL A 24 -7.32 -13.17 -4.99
CA VAL A 24 -6.86 -12.41 -6.15
C VAL A 24 -6.22 -13.34 -7.17
N GLN A 25 -6.67 -13.25 -8.43
CA GLN A 25 -6.19 -14.06 -9.54
C GLN A 25 -5.16 -13.32 -10.40
N SER A 26 -5.31 -12.00 -10.54
CA SER A 26 -4.37 -11.13 -11.23
C SER A 26 -3.98 -9.98 -10.32
N LEU A 27 -2.68 -9.71 -10.22
CA LEU A 27 -2.15 -8.59 -9.44
C LEU A 27 -0.91 -8.04 -10.14
N LYS A 28 -0.92 -6.73 -10.36
CA LYS A 28 0.26 -5.95 -10.73
C LYS A 28 0.37 -4.73 -9.82
N ILE A 29 1.56 -4.50 -9.28
CA ILE A 29 1.88 -3.32 -8.46
C ILE A 29 3.05 -2.61 -9.15
N THR A 30 2.84 -1.37 -9.60
CA THR A 30 3.85 -0.57 -10.30
C THR A 30 4.23 0.64 -9.46
N VAL A 31 5.52 0.81 -9.18
CA VAL A 31 6.05 1.93 -8.39
C VAL A 31 6.04 3.21 -9.23
N LEU A 32 5.38 4.25 -8.75
CA LEU A 32 5.28 5.56 -9.40
C LEU A 32 6.15 6.64 -8.75
N SER A 33 6.51 6.47 -7.48
CA SER A 33 7.41 7.37 -6.74
C SER A 33 8.25 6.56 -5.75
N THR A 34 9.55 6.75 -5.81
CA THR A 34 10.57 6.26 -4.89
C THR A 34 11.87 7.05 -5.12
N MET A 35 12.94 6.75 -4.39
CA MET A 35 14.22 7.49 -4.46
C MET A 35 14.96 7.34 -5.78
N LEU A 36 14.77 6.24 -6.53
CA LEU A 36 15.47 5.96 -7.77
C LEU A 36 14.57 6.18 -8.98
N ALA A 37 15.10 6.83 -10.02
CA ALA A 37 14.47 6.94 -11.34
C ALA A 37 15.16 5.98 -12.30
N ASP A 38 14.41 5.22 -13.09
CA ASP A 38 14.93 4.21 -14.02
C ASP A 38 15.10 4.76 -15.45
N GLY A 39 14.36 5.80 -15.81
CA GLY A 39 14.38 6.43 -17.12
C GLY A 39 14.71 7.92 -17.10
N LEU A 40 15.10 8.46 -18.28
CA LEU A 40 15.51 9.87 -18.44
C LEU A 40 14.39 10.89 -18.13
N ASP A 41 13.13 10.50 -18.37
CA ASP A 41 11.97 11.38 -18.18
C ASP A 41 11.28 11.14 -16.82
N GLN A 42 11.87 10.29 -15.97
CA GLN A 42 11.37 9.97 -14.64
C GLN A 42 12.08 10.80 -13.58
N THR A 43 11.43 10.97 -12.45
CA THR A 43 11.95 11.72 -11.31
C THR A 43 11.90 10.87 -10.04
N GLY A 44 13.07 10.65 -9.43
CA GLY A 44 13.17 10.09 -8.08
C GLY A 44 12.92 11.15 -7.02
N GLU A 45 12.33 10.77 -5.89
CA GLU A 45 12.11 11.66 -4.76
C GLU A 45 12.11 10.89 -3.42
N TRP A 46 12.28 11.61 -2.33
CA TRP A 46 12.03 11.05 -1.00
C TRP A 46 10.52 10.98 -0.77
N GLY A 47 9.87 10.00 -1.38
CA GLY A 47 8.43 9.78 -1.33
C GLY A 47 8.08 8.40 -1.86
N PHE A 48 6.84 7.97 -1.64
CA PHE A 48 6.34 6.69 -2.15
C PHE A 48 4.99 6.84 -2.83
N SER A 49 4.81 6.13 -3.92
CA SER A 49 3.51 5.89 -4.56
C SER A 49 3.58 4.64 -5.42
N ALA A 50 2.50 3.87 -5.45
CA ALA A 50 2.36 2.72 -6.33
C ALA A 50 0.94 2.61 -6.89
N LEU A 51 0.83 2.23 -8.16
CA LEU A 51 -0.45 1.82 -8.75
C LEU A 51 -0.64 0.33 -8.55
N VAL A 52 -1.78 -0.03 -7.98
CA VAL A 52 -2.25 -1.40 -7.84
C VAL A 52 -3.32 -1.68 -8.89
N GLU A 53 -3.16 -2.78 -9.62
CA GLU A 53 -4.13 -3.32 -10.57
C GLU A 53 -4.39 -4.79 -10.18
N ALA A 54 -5.59 -5.08 -9.69
CA ALA A 54 -5.94 -6.40 -9.15
C ALA A 54 -7.37 -6.79 -9.53
N ASP A 55 -7.53 -7.87 -10.28
CA ASP A 55 -8.82 -8.42 -10.74
C ASP A 55 -9.78 -7.36 -11.32
N GLY A 56 -9.23 -6.40 -12.08
CA GLY A 56 -9.96 -5.30 -12.69
C GLY A 56 -10.17 -4.07 -11.79
N HIS A 57 -9.79 -4.13 -10.51
CA HIS A 57 -9.77 -2.98 -9.61
C HIS A 57 -8.45 -2.22 -9.73
N ARG A 58 -8.53 -0.90 -9.60
CA ARG A 58 -7.37 -0.01 -9.63
C ARG A 58 -7.37 0.88 -8.40
N ILE A 59 -6.26 0.87 -7.65
CA ILE A 59 -6.06 1.64 -6.42
C ILE A 59 -4.72 2.36 -6.52
N LEU A 60 -4.70 3.66 -6.24
CA LEU A 60 -3.45 4.38 -6.03
C LEU A 60 -3.07 4.28 -4.56
N PHE A 61 -1.91 3.71 -4.27
CA PHE A 61 -1.38 3.61 -2.92
C PHE A 61 -0.33 4.69 -2.71
N ASP A 62 -0.56 5.62 -1.79
CA ASP A 62 0.21 6.84 -1.54
C ASP A 62 0.39 7.74 -2.77
N THR A 63 0.89 8.97 -2.58
CA THR A 63 0.90 10.00 -3.62
C THR A 63 2.22 10.78 -3.72
N GLY A 64 3.31 10.25 -3.14
CA GLY A 64 4.63 10.88 -3.18
C GLY A 64 4.74 12.15 -2.34
N LYS A 65 5.89 12.82 -2.45
CA LYS A 65 6.24 14.02 -1.69
C LYS A 65 5.90 15.31 -2.42
N HIS A 66 6.38 15.43 -3.66
CA HIS A 66 6.17 16.65 -4.44
C HIS A 66 4.86 16.55 -5.22
N GLN A 67 4.20 17.70 -5.37
CA GLN A 67 2.84 17.77 -5.89
C GLN A 67 2.64 17.15 -7.27
N ASP A 68 3.68 17.15 -8.11
CA ASP A 68 3.60 16.78 -9.52
C ASP A 68 4.47 15.56 -9.91
N VAL A 69 5.29 15.02 -9.01
CA VAL A 69 6.24 13.94 -9.35
C VAL A 69 5.50 12.66 -9.76
N VAL A 70 4.53 12.20 -8.99
CA VAL A 70 3.74 11.00 -9.34
C VAL A 70 3.02 11.20 -10.68
N LEU A 71 2.46 12.38 -10.94
CA LEU A 71 1.80 12.69 -12.20
C LEU A 71 2.77 12.68 -13.39
N LYS A 72 3.97 13.24 -13.22
CA LYS A 72 5.03 13.23 -14.25
C LYS A 72 5.50 11.80 -14.53
N ASN A 73 5.77 11.04 -13.48
CA ASN A 73 6.21 9.66 -13.61
C ASN A 73 5.14 8.77 -14.26
N ALA A 74 3.87 8.92 -13.87
CA ALA A 74 2.78 8.20 -14.54
C ALA A 74 2.70 8.50 -16.03
N ARG A 75 2.88 9.78 -16.43
CA ARG A 75 2.95 10.18 -17.85
C ARG A 75 4.17 9.59 -18.57
N ALA A 76 5.35 9.60 -17.92
CA ALA A 76 6.57 9.03 -18.48
C ALA A 76 6.49 7.50 -18.67
N LEU A 77 5.65 6.83 -17.86
CA LEU A 77 5.37 5.39 -17.94
C LEU A 77 4.16 5.05 -18.82
N ASP A 78 3.53 6.05 -19.46
CA ASP A 78 2.27 5.88 -20.23
C ASP A 78 1.11 5.28 -19.39
N ILE A 79 1.05 5.66 -18.10
CA ILE A 79 0.02 5.21 -17.17
C ILE A 79 -1.04 6.29 -17.00
N ASP A 80 -2.30 5.99 -17.41
CA ASP A 80 -3.44 6.85 -17.15
C ASP A 80 -4.05 6.57 -15.77
N LEU A 81 -4.08 7.59 -14.91
CA LEU A 81 -4.67 7.53 -13.57
C LEU A 81 -6.11 8.04 -13.53
N SER A 82 -6.68 8.49 -14.66
CA SER A 82 -8.03 9.08 -14.66
C SER A 82 -9.15 8.06 -14.42
N ASN A 83 -8.88 6.77 -14.59
CA ASN A 83 -9.80 5.68 -14.31
C ASN A 83 -9.50 4.95 -12.98
N VAL A 84 -8.70 5.56 -12.10
CA VAL A 84 -8.46 5.08 -10.72
C VAL A 84 -9.45 5.77 -9.81
N PRO A 85 -10.45 5.08 -9.20
CA PRO A 85 -11.45 5.72 -8.37
C PRO A 85 -10.95 6.02 -6.95
N GLU A 86 -10.03 5.22 -6.44
CA GLU A 86 -9.68 5.14 -5.02
C GLU A 86 -8.21 5.36 -4.76
N VAL A 87 -7.92 6.00 -3.62
CA VAL A 87 -6.58 6.18 -3.07
C VAL A 87 -6.55 5.51 -1.70
N VAL A 88 -5.46 4.85 -1.36
CA VAL A 88 -5.13 4.45 0.00
C VAL A 88 -3.94 5.30 0.45
N LEU A 89 -4.06 6.02 1.55
CA LEU A 89 -2.92 6.65 2.21
C LEU A 89 -2.46 5.77 3.37
N SER A 90 -1.20 5.38 3.34
CA SER A 90 -0.61 4.53 4.38
C SER A 90 -0.56 5.22 5.74
N HIS A 91 -0.20 6.52 5.76
CA HIS A 91 -0.09 7.35 6.96
C HIS A 91 -0.04 8.84 6.59
N ASN A 92 0.14 9.73 7.57
CA ASN A 92 -0.01 11.19 7.41
C ASN A 92 1.23 11.94 6.90
N HIS A 93 2.37 11.31 6.73
CA HIS A 93 3.59 12.01 6.32
C HIS A 93 3.47 12.63 4.93
N GLY A 94 4.09 13.81 4.77
CA GLY A 94 3.99 14.61 3.55
C GLY A 94 4.61 13.96 2.32
N ASP A 95 5.53 13.03 2.49
CA ASP A 95 6.18 12.25 1.44
C ASP A 95 5.32 11.05 0.94
N HIS A 96 4.12 10.89 1.51
CA HIS A 96 3.08 9.95 1.07
C HIS A 96 1.79 10.65 0.62
N THR A 97 1.60 11.89 1.03
CA THR A 97 0.34 12.63 0.81
C THR A 97 0.48 13.83 -0.12
N GLY A 98 1.72 14.20 -0.52
CA GLY A 98 2.03 15.46 -1.17
C GLY A 98 1.39 15.67 -2.54
N GLY A 99 1.23 14.62 -3.33
CA GLY A 99 0.66 14.67 -4.68
C GLY A 99 -0.87 14.61 -4.72
N LEU A 100 -1.56 14.22 -3.62
CA LEU A 100 -2.97 13.86 -3.64
C LEU A 100 -3.87 14.93 -4.28
N LEU A 101 -3.72 16.18 -3.87
CA LEU A 101 -4.61 17.26 -4.33
C LEU A 101 -4.39 17.60 -5.80
N THR A 102 -3.16 17.61 -6.26
CA THR A 102 -2.81 17.83 -7.68
C THR A 102 -3.32 16.69 -8.54
N LEU A 103 -3.06 15.45 -8.15
CA LEU A 103 -3.56 14.26 -8.84
C LEU A 103 -5.09 14.28 -8.95
N ARG A 104 -5.78 14.55 -7.83
CA ARG A 104 -7.25 14.65 -7.83
C ARG A 104 -7.74 15.71 -8.82
N ARG A 105 -7.19 16.93 -8.79
CA ARG A 105 -7.60 18.04 -9.66
C ARG A 105 -7.37 17.75 -11.13
N GLU A 106 -6.22 17.18 -11.49
CA GLU A 106 -5.86 16.80 -12.85
C GLU A 106 -6.74 15.65 -13.38
N MET A 107 -6.96 14.63 -12.56
CA MET A 107 -7.72 13.45 -13.00
C MET A 107 -9.23 13.70 -13.03
N MET A 108 -9.78 14.46 -12.09
CA MET A 108 -11.21 14.80 -12.11
C MET A 108 -11.62 15.67 -13.30
N ALA A 109 -10.68 16.40 -13.89
CA ALA A 109 -10.95 17.15 -15.12
C ALA A 109 -11.21 16.23 -16.32
N LYS A 110 -10.73 14.99 -16.30
CA LYS A 110 -10.98 13.96 -17.29
C LYS A 110 -12.21 13.11 -16.90
N ILE A 111 -12.21 12.58 -15.68
CA ILE A 111 -13.28 11.73 -15.13
C ILE A 111 -13.63 12.24 -13.73
N PRO A 112 -14.83 12.77 -13.47
CA PRO A 112 -15.20 13.40 -12.20
C PRO A 112 -15.01 12.51 -10.96
N GLY A 113 -15.19 11.19 -11.12
CA GLY A 113 -15.01 10.19 -10.06
C GLY A 113 -13.58 9.74 -9.81
N ALA A 114 -12.60 10.19 -10.61
CA ALA A 114 -11.21 9.76 -10.46
C ALA A 114 -10.62 10.20 -9.12
N LEU A 115 -9.94 9.29 -8.41
CA LEU A 115 -9.29 9.53 -7.12
C LEU A 115 -10.21 10.24 -6.10
N SER A 116 -11.51 9.90 -6.10
CA SER A 116 -12.51 10.61 -5.29
C SER A 116 -12.71 10.04 -3.89
N VAL A 117 -12.30 8.81 -3.65
CA VAL A 117 -12.39 8.14 -2.35
C VAL A 117 -10.98 7.91 -1.81
N VAL A 118 -10.70 8.36 -0.59
CA VAL A 118 -9.40 8.19 0.06
C VAL A 118 -9.58 7.39 1.33
N HIS A 119 -9.03 6.18 1.36
CA HIS A 119 -9.01 5.30 2.52
C HIS A 119 -7.83 5.64 3.41
N VAL A 120 -8.09 5.83 4.71
CA VAL A 120 -7.08 6.22 5.72
C VAL A 120 -7.24 5.40 6.99
N GLY A 121 -6.15 5.21 7.73
CA GLY A 121 -6.18 4.63 9.07
C GLY A 121 -6.73 5.63 10.10
N GLU A 122 -7.47 5.11 11.10
CA GLU A 122 -7.90 5.91 12.23
C GLU A 122 -6.69 6.54 12.93
N GLY A 123 -6.77 7.84 13.20
CA GLY A 123 -5.67 8.61 13.79
C GLY A 123 -4.93 9.52 12.81
N ILE A 124 -5.11 9.37 11.49
CA ILE A 124 -4.43 10.23 10.50
C ILE A 124 -4.73 11.72 10.72
N PHE A 125 -5.91 12.05 11.21
CA PHE A 125 -6.36 13.40 11.48
C PHE A 125 -6.22 13.83 12.95
N TYR A 126 -5.62 13.00 13.80
CA TYR A 126 -5.42 13.38 15.22
C TYR A 126 -4.46 14.56 15.33
N PRO A 127 -4.69 15.46 16.31
CA PRO A 127 -3.77 16.57 16.58
C PRO A 127 -2.36 16.05 16.86
N ARG A 128 -1.37 16.70 16.26
CA ARG A 128 0.06 16.41 16.45
C ARG A 128 0.80 17.65 16.87
N THR A 129 1.90 17.46 17.61
CA THR A 129 2.85 18.55 17.82
C THR A 129 3.85 18.58 16.69
N SER A 130 4.10 19.77 16.13
CA SER A 130 5.24 19.98 15.25
C SER A 130 6.55 20.03 16.05
N PHE A 131 7.68 20.10 15.33
CA PHE A 131 8.98 20.43 15.93
C PHE A 131 8.98 21.78 16.68
N ASN A 132 7.93 22.61 16.52
CA ASN A 132 7.69 23.82 17.28
C ASN A 132 6.75 23.51 18.44
N PRO A 133 7.24 23.50 19.70
CA PRO A 133 6.40 23.19 20.86
C PRO A 133 5.17 24.10 20.94
N GLY A 134 4.00 23.48 21.10
CA GLY A 134 2.73 24.19 21.31
C GLY A 134 1.95 24.58 20.06
N ILE A 135 2.44 24.29 18.86
CA ILE A 135 1.68 24.51 17.63
C ILE A 135 1.16 23.14 17.16
N PRO A 136 -0.16 22.90 17.16
CA PRO A 136 -0.72 21.71 16.55
C PRO A 136 -0.40 21.73 15.05
N ASP A 137 0.30 20.71 14.57
CA ASP A 137 0.67 20.60 13.15
C ASP A 137 0.27 19.23 12.60
N ASN A 138 -0.99 19.11 12.19
CA ASN A 138 -1.38 18.01 11.35
C ASN A 138 -1.78 18.51 9.97
N ARG A 139 -0.84 18.47 9.02
CA ARG A 139 -1.06 18.89 7.63
C ARG A 139 -2.15 18.10 6.92
N ALA A 140 -2.42 16.86 7.36
CA ALA A 140 -3.50 16.05 6.82
C ALA A 140 -4.88 16.72 7.03
N LEU A 141 -5.07 17.54 8.07
CA LEU A 141 -6.31 18.32 8.26
C LEU A 141 -6.51 19.38 7.18
N LEU A 142 -5.43 20.10 6.81
CA LEU A 142 -5.48 21.09 5.72
C LEU A 142 -5.73 20.40 4.38
N LEU A 143 -5.03 19.28 4.14
CA LEU A 143 -5.20 18.48 2.95
C LEU A 143 -6.65 17.97 2.83
N LYS A 144 -7.23 17.48 3.93
CA LYS A 144 -8.62 17.02 3.99
C LYS A 144 -9.58 18.12 3.56
N ALA A 145 -9.46 19.31 4.16
CA ALA A 145 -10.35 20.43 3.86
C ALA A 145 -10.29 20.85 2.38
N GLU A 146 -9.09 20.87 1.77
CA GLU A 146 -8.92 21.23 0.35
C GLU A 146 -9.40 20.10 -0.58
N PHE A 147 -9.19 18.84 -0.21
CA PHE A 147 -9.62 17.69 -0.99
C PHE A 147 -11.16 17.58 -1.03
N GLU A 148 -11.84 17.76 0.10
CA GLU A 148 -13.30 17.70 0.19
C GLU A 148 -13.98 18.81 -0.65
N LYS A 149 -13.34 19.97 -0.87
CA LYS A 149 -13.81 20.98 -1.81
C LYS A 149 -13.87 20.50 -3.27
N THR A 150 -13.14 19.44 -3.61
CA THR A 150 -13.20 18.81 -4.94
C THR A 150 -14.34 17.80 -5.09
N GLY A 151 -15.16 17.63 -4.06
CA GLY A 151 -16.21 16.59 -4.01
C GLY A 151 -15.66 15.21 -3.64
N GLY A 152 -14.40 15.11 -3.24
CA GLY A 152 -13.82 13.86 -2.74
C GLY A 152 -14.17 13.61 -1.26
N VAL A 153 -14.00 12.36 -0.83
CA VAL A 153 -14.31 11.94 0.55
C VAL A 153 -13.18 11.12 1.15
N PHE A 154 -12.99 11.26 2.47
CA PHE A 154 -12.11 10.38 3.25
C PHE A 154 -12.94 9.32 3.97
N VAL A 155 -12.50 8.08 3.91
CA VAL A 155 -13.07 6.93 4.62
C VAL A 155 -12.04 6.44 5.63
N SER A 156 -12.34 6.62 6.92
CA SER A 156 -11.45 6.20 8.02
C SER A 156 -11.75 4.78 8.45
N HIS A 157 -10.70 3.99 8.71
CA HIS A 157 -10.77 2.61 9.13
C HIS A 157 -10.07 2.42 10.48
N ASP A 158 -10.80 1.97 11.49
CA ASP A 158 -10.30 1.64 12.83
C ASP A 158 -9.89 0.16 12.97
N LYS A 159 -10.22 -0.65 11.98
CA LYS A 159 -10.01 -2.10 11.94
C LYS A 159 -9.85 -2.58 10.49
N PRO A 160 -9.43 -3.84 10.31
CA PRO A 160 -9.29 -4.41 8.96
C PRO A 160 -10.60 -4.41 8.19
N VAL A 161 -10.50 -4.15 6.90
CA VAL A 161 -11.62 -4.21 5.98
C VAL A 161 -11.22 -4.88 4.67
N GLN A 162 -12.08 -5.71 4.13
CA GLN A 162 -11.96 -6.23 2.79
C GLN A 162 -12.56 -5.21 1.82
N LEU A 163 -11.69 -4.54 1.04
CA LEU A 163 -12.15 -3.56 0.04
C LEU A 163 -12.80 -4.27 -1.15
N TYR A 164 -12.20 -5.37 -1.61
CA TYR A 164 -12.67 -6.21 -2.70
C TYR A 164 -12.37 -7.68 -2.39
N PRO A 165 -12.95 -8.65 -3.08
CA PRO A 165 -12.62 -10.06 -2.88
C PRO A 165 -11.12 -10.30 -2.94
N GLY A 166 -10.53 -10.77 -1.84
CA GLY A 166 -9.10 -11.02 -1.69
C GLY A 166 -8.22 -9.78 -1.50
N ILE A 167 -8.75 -8.55 -1.53
CA ILE A 167 -8.01 -7.30 -1.32
C ILE A 167 -8.41 -6.69 0.02
N TRP A 168 -7.44 -6.62 0.94
CA TRP A 168 -7.65 -6.18 2.31
C TRP A 168 -6.85 -4.92 2.63
N LEU A 169 -7.45 -4.04 3.40
CA LEU A 169 -6.78 -2.94 4.07
C LEU A 169 -6.67 -3.31 5.55
N THR A 170 -5.46 -3.20 6.12
CA THR A 170 -5.24 -3.61 7.51
C THR A 170 -5.95 -2.70 8.52
N GLY A 171 -6.19 -1.41 8.18
CA GLY A 171 -6.38 -0.40 9.20
C GLY A 171 -5.11 -0.28 10.06
N PRO A 172 -5.18 0.43 11.20
CA PRO A 172 -4.05 0.58 12.11
C PRO A 172 -3.46 -0.74 12.55
N VAL A 173 -2.15 -0.93 12.34
CA VAL A 173 -1.45 -2.18 12.65
C VAL A 173 -1.06 -2.24 14.14
N PRO A 174 -1.48 -3.28 14.89
CA PRO A 174 -1.07 -3.48 16.28
C PRO A 174 0.43 -3.81 16.41
N ARG A 175 1.09 -3.26 17.43
CA ARG A 175 2.51 -3.48 17.72
C ARG A 175 2.70 -4.55 18.79
N LYS A 176 3.05 -5.76 18.35
CA LYS A 176 3.38 -6.92 19.20
C LYS A 176 4.89 -7.05 19.45
N TYR A 177 5.68 -6.79 18.41
CA TYR A 177 7.13 -6.85 18.45
C TYR A 177 7.72 -5.47 18.72
N PRO A 178 8.89 -5.39 19.32
CA PRO A 178 9.53 -4.13 19.71
C PRO A 178 10.23 -3.44 18.52
N GLU A 179 9.52 -3.33 17.38
CA GLU A 179 10.00 -2.59 16.23
C GLU A 179 9.79 -1.09 16.46
N HIS A 180 10.82 -0.29 16.22
CA HIS A 180 10.81 1.16 16.38
C HIS A 180 11.21 1.84 15.06
N ASN A 181 10.27 1.91 14.13
CA ASN A 181 10.48 2.37 12.76
C ASN A 181 9.91 3.79 12.54
N TRP A 182 10.18 4.72 13.48
CA TRP A 182 9.79 6.12 13.42
C TRP A 182 10.82 7.01 14.09
N SER A 183 10.72 8.33 13.88
CA SER A 183 11.75 9.28 14.34
C SER A 183 11.74 9.58 15.85
N GLY A 184 10.65 9.28 16.56
CA GLY A 184 10.53 9.53 18.00
C GLY A 184 10.45 11.00 18.43
N SER A 185 10.31 11.94 17.50
CA SER A 185 10.43 13.39 17.76
C SER A 185 9.11 14.15 17.94
N GLY A 186 7.98 13.52 17.61
CA GLY A 186 6.65 14.11 17.67
C GLY A 186 5.78 13.55 18.79
N ARG A 187 4.63 14.18 19.00
CA ARG A 187 3.55 13.67 19.86
C ARG A 187 2.22 13.73 19.13
N VAL A 188 1.37 12.75 19.37
CA VAL A 188 0.01 12.65 18.86
C VAL A 188 -0.99 12.64 20.02
N GLN A 189 -2.12 13.31 19.82
CA GLN A 189 -3.23 13.30 20.79
C GLN A 189 -4.16 12.13 20.52
N MET A 190 -3.92 11.02 21.21
CA MET A 190 -4.83 9.88 21.22
C MET A 190 -6.04 10.17 22.12
N PRO A 191 -7.13 9.37 22.04
CA PRO A 191 -8.23 9.45 23.00
C PRO A 191 -7.79 9.30 24.47
N SER A 192 -6.68 8.59 24.72
CA SER A 192 -6.06 8.41 26.04
C SER A 192 -5.18 9.58 26.49
N GLY A 193 -4.96 10.59 25.64
CA GLY A 193 -4.08 11.72 25.91
C GLY A 193 -2.89 11.83 24.95
N TRP A 194 -1.98 12.77 25.23
CA TRP A 194 -0.78 12.99 24.43
C TRP A 194 0.28 11.90 24.66
N VAL A 195 0.64 11.19 23.60
CA VAL A 195 1.68 10.14 23.60
C VAL A 195 2.75 10.47 22.53
N GLU A 196 3.84 9.71 22.52
CA GLU A 196 4.80 9.73 21.40
C GLU A 196 4.09 9.43 20.09
N ASP A 197 4.40 10.20 19.04
CA ASP A 197 3.84 9.95 17.72
C ASP A 197 4.60 8.79 17.04
N ASN A 198 4.10 7.61 17.27
CA ASN A 198 4.57 6.38 16.65
C ASN A 198 3.80 6.05 15.36
N ILE A 199 3.10 7.03 14.79
CA ILE A 199 2.28 6.87 13.58
C ILE A 199 1.19 5.80 13.80
N PRO A 200 0.22 6.06 14.71
CA PRO A 200 -0.76 5.04 15.09
C PRO A 200 -1.69 4.60 13.96
N GLU A 201 -1.86 5.42 12.94
CA GLU A 201 -2.71 5.16 11.78
C GLU A 201 -2.04 4.31 10.69
N ASP A 202 -0.77 3.93 10.85
CA ASP A 202 -0.02 3.18 9.82
C ASP A 202 -0.77 1.92 9.37
N GLN A 203 -1.02 1.83 8.06
CA GLN A 203 -1.80 0.76 7.45
C GLN A 203 -1.19 0.30 6.11
N SER A 204 -1.58 -0.91 5.70
CA SER A 204 -1.04 -1.58 4.51
C SER A 204 -2.15 -2.26 3.70
N LEU A 205 -1.92 -2.48 2.40
CA LEU A 205 -2.74 -3.36 1.58
C LEU A 205 -2.21 -4.80 1.63
N VAL A 206 -3.13 -5.75 1.71
CA VAL A 206 -2.84 -7.18 1.71
C VAL A 206 -3.69 -7.86 0.64
N PHE A 207 -3.03 -8.64 -0.22
CA PHE A 207 -3.68 -9.39 -1.29
C PHE A 207 -3.58 -10.88 -0.96
N ASP A 208 -4.73 -11.54 -0.80
CA ASP A 208 -4.81 -13.00 -0.65
C ASP A 208 -4.73 -13.65 -2.01
N THR A 209 -3.62 -14.32 -2.31
CA THR A 209 -3.38 -14.97 -3.59
C THR A 209 -3.26 -16.48 -3.47
N GLY A 210 -3.27 -17.19 -4.61
CA GLY A 210 -3.03 -18.64 -4.65
C GLY A 210 -1.61 -19.03 -4.19
N LYS A 211 -0.63 -18.11 -4.26
CA LYS A 211 0.77 -18.36 -3.87
C LYS A 211 1.08 -17.97 -2.41
N GLY A 212 0.20 -17.26 -1.71
CA GLY A 212 0.41 -16.70 -0.38
C GLY A 212 -0.09 -15.27 -0.32
N LEU A 213 0.26 -14.55 0.74
CA LEU A 213 -0.09 -13.14 0.88
C LEU A 213 0.95 -12.24 0.19
N VAL A 214 0.48 -11.22 -0.50
CA VAL A 214 1.30 -10.11 -0.99
C VAL A 214 0.97 -8.89 -0.15
N VAL A 215 1.97 -8.19 0.37
CA VAL A 215 1.79 -7.05 1.27
C VAL A 215 2.46 -5.80 0.68
N LEU A 216 1.69 -4.72 0.54
CA LEU A 216 2.16 -3.41 0.09
C LEU A 216 2.14 -2.43 1.25
N LEU A 217 3.31 -1.86 1.58
CA LEU A 217 3.53 -0.92 2.68
C LEU A 217 3.99 0.45 2.16
N GLY A 218 3.63 1.52 2.89
CA GLY A 218 4.17 2.87 2.62
C GLY A 218 5.52 3.09 3.27
N CYS A 219 5.55 3.20 4.61
CA CYS A 219 6.76 3.24 5.43
C CYS A 219 6.85 2.10 6.44
N GLY A 220 5.77 1.37 6.70
CA GLY A 220 5.77 0.30 7.70
C GLY A 220 6.19 0.78 9.09
N HIS A 221 5.70 1.94 9.53
CA HIS A 221 6.03 2.51 10.84
C HIS A 221 5.58 1.64 12.02
N ALA A 222 4.57 0.80 11.80
CA ALA A 222 4.17 -0.21 12.78
C ALA A 222 5.22 -1.33 12.95
N GLY A 223 6.16 -1.45 12.01
CA GLY A 223 7.12 -2.53 11.90
C GLY A 223 6.68 -3.59 10.88
N ILE A 224 7.64 -4.06 10.08
CA ILE A 224 7.37 -5.06 9.04
C ILE A 224 6.87 -6.37 9.66
N ILE A 225 7.48 -6.83 10.75
CA ILE A 225 7.10 -8.10 11.39
C ILE A 225 5.72 -7.99 12.02
N ASN A 226 5.41 -6.86 12.68
CA ASN A 226 4.07 -6.57 13.17
C ASN A 226 3.03 -6.59 12.05
N THR A 227 3.35 -5.97 10.91
CA THR A 227 2.45 -5.91 9.75
C THR A 227 2.20 -7.28 9.14
N LEU A 228 3.24 -8.11 8.94
CA LEU A 228 3.09 -9.44 8.36
C LEU A 228 2.34 -10.41 9.27
N GLU A 229 2.62 -10.37 10.58
CA GLU A 229 1.86 -11.14 11.57
C GLU A 229 0.38 -10.73 11.55
N TYR A 230 0.12 -9.43 11.52
CA TYR A 230 -1.25 -8.94 11.49
C TYR A 230 -1.97 -9.33 10.19
N ALA A 231 -1.32 -9.19 9.03
CA ALA A 231 -1.85 -9.62 7.74
C ALA A 231 -2.28 -11.11 7.77
N ARG A 232 -1.41 -11.98 8.32
CA ARG A 232 -1.73 -13.40 8.48
C ARG A 232 -2.90 -13.66 9.43
N SER A 233 -3.07 -12.85 10.46
CA SER A 233 -4.14 -12.99 11.43
C SER A 233 -5.51 -12.57 10.90
N ILE A 234 -5.56 -11.52 10.07
CA ILE A 234 -6.80 -10.95 9.56
C ILE A 234 -7.29 -11.60 8.26
N VAL A 235 -6.37 -12.13 7.45
CA VAL A 235 -6.71 -12.78 6.18
C VAL A 235 -6.72 -14.29 6.32
N ARG A 236 -5.55 -14.88 6.50
CA ARG A 236 -5.37 -16.31 6.80
C ARG A 236 -3.90 -16.61 7.13
N PRO A 237 -3.61 -17.71 7.85
CA PRO A 237 -2.26 -18.18 8.10
C PRO A 237 -1.66 -18.78 6.82
N ALA A 238 -0.97 -17.94 6.01
CA ALA A 238 -0.33 -18.34 4.78
C ALA A 238 1.12 -17.82 4.74
N PRO A 239 2.00 -18.40 3.89
CA PRO A 239 3.29 -17.79 3.59
C PRO A 239 3.13 -16.38 3.03
N ILE A 240 4.15 -15.55 3.20
CA ILE A 240 4.25 -14.24 2.56
C ILE A 240 4.94 -14.41 1.21
N HIS A 241 4.17 -14.34 0.13
CA HIS A 241 4.70 -14.49 -1.23
C HIS A 241 5.53 -13.28 -1.66
N ALA A 242 5.08 -12.05 -1.30
CA ALA A 242 5.84 -10.83 -1.63
C ALA A 242 5.62 -9.73 -0.61
N VAL A 243 6.65 -8.91 -0.41
CA VAL A 243 6.62 -7.63 0.30
C VAL A 243 7.09 -6.55 -0.66
N ILE A 244 6.30 -5.48 -0.81
CA ILE A 244 6.59 -4.35 -1.68
C ILE A 244 6.48 -3.05 -0.88
N GLY A 245 7.39 -2.09 -1.10
CA GLY A 245 7.30 -0.74 -0.55
C GLY A 245 8.34 -0.38 0.49
N GLY A 246 8.05 0.63 1.30
CA GLY A 246 8.91 1.13 2.37
C GLY A 246 8.70 0.38 3.69
N ILE A 247 9.78 0.19 4.45
CA ILE A 247 9.75 -0.45 5.78
C ILE A 247 10.59 0.31 6.82
N HIS A 248 11.00 1.53 6.50
CA HIS A 248 11.69 2.50 7.36
C HIS A 248 12.91 1.94 8.11
N LEU A 249 13.78 1.21 7.41
CA LEU A 249 14.98 0.60 7.96
C LEU A 249 16.28 1.22 7.45
N PHE A 250 16.25 2.32 6.68
CA PHE A 250 17.42 2.96 6.07
C PHE A 250 18.51 3.37 7.09
N ALA A 251 18.13 3.63 8.35
CA ALA A 251 19.02 3.98 9.44
C ALA A 251 19.08 2.93 10.56
N ALA A 252 18.57 1.72 10.30
CA ALA A 252 18.55 0.66 11.30
C ALA A 252 19.94 0.12 11.60
N SER A 253 20.17 -0.33 12.83
CA SER A 253 21.42 -1.00 13.22
C SER A 253 21.53 -2.39 12.57
N ASP A 254 22.76 -2.89 12.46
CA ASP A 254 23.02 -4.26 11.98
C ASP A 254 22.22 -5.30 12.77
N ALA A 255 22.16 -5.17 14.10
CA ALA A 255 21.40 -6.07 14.96
C ALA A 255 19.91 -6.07 14.63
N THR A 256 19.35 -4.89 14.34
CA THR A 256 17.95 -4.75 13.90
C THR A 256 17.72 -5.42 12.54
N LEU A 257 18.63 -5.20 11.60
CA LEU A 257 18.53 -5.78 10.26
C LEU A 257 18.65 -7.31 10.29
N ASP A 258 19.58 -7.85 11.08
CA ASP A 258 19.77 -9.29 11.23
C ASP A 258 18.56 -9.96 11.91
N TRP A 259 18.00 -9.33 12.95
CA TRP A 259 16.78 -9.78 13.60
C TRP A 259 15.59 -9.76 12.60
N THR A 260 15.43 -8.66 11.87
CA THR A 260 14.35 -8.53 10.88
C THR A 260 14.48 -9.58 9.79
N ALA A 261 15.70 -9.79 9.25
CA ALA A 261 15.96 -10.80 8.24
C ALA A 261 15.60 -12.22 8.75
N SER A 262 16.03 -12.56 9.98
CA SER A 262 15.68 -13.83 10.60
C SER A 262 14.18 -14.04 10.69
N LYS A 263 13.44 -13.00 11.11
CA LYS A 263 11.98 -13.06 11.21
C LYS A 263 11.31 -13.17 9.84
N LEU A 264 11.78 -12.44 8.82
CA LEU A 264 11.26 -12.55 7.45
C LEU A 264 11.39 -13.99 6.91
N GLY A 265 12.47 -14.70 7.25
CA GLY A 265 12.65 -16.11 6.89
C GLY A 265 11.56 -17.03 7.46
N GLU A 266 11.05 -16.73 8.67
CA GLU A 266 9.96 -17.51 9.31
C GLU A 266 8.62 -17.37 8.57
N PHE A 267 8.44 -16.31 7.77
CA PHE A 267 7.23 -16.09 6.96
C PHE A 267 7.25 -16.80 5.61
N GLY A 268 8.39 -17.40 5.22
CA GLY A 268 8.55 -18.00 3.89
C GLY A 268 8.52 -16.97 2.77
N LEU A 269 9.14 -15.80 2.99
CA LEU A 269 9.19 -14.70 2.03
C LEU A 269 9.94 -15.14 0.76
N GLU A 270 9.28 -15.00 -0.40
CA GLU A 270 9.84 -15.35 -1.69
C GLU A 270 10.32 -14.14 -2.49
N ASN A 271 9.63 -12.99 -2.36
CA ASN A 271 9.91 -11.77 -3.14
C ASN A 271 9.93 -10.55 -2.24
N PHE A 272 10.97 -9.72 -2.38
CA PHE A 272 11.10 -8.46 -1.64
C PHE A 272 11.48 -7.33 -2.60
N MET A 273 10.62 -6.34 -2.76
CA MET A 273 10.88 -5.13 -3.54
C MET A 273 10.89 -3.92 -2.59
N GLY A 274 12.06 -3.63 -2.02
CA GLY A 274 12.25 -2.53 -1.08
C GLY A 274 12.29 -1.18 -1.78
N ALA A 275 11.46 -0.24 -1.35
CA ALA A 275 11.36 1.11 -1.91
C ALA A 275 11.58 2.18 -0.83
N HIS A 276 11.72 3.43 -1.25
CA HIS A 276 11.66 4.61 -0.39
C HIS A 276 12.53 4.49 0.87
N CYS A 277 11.94 4.60 2.05
CA CYS A 277 12.62 4.55 3.35
C CYS A 277 13.13 3.15 3.78
N THR A 278 12.98 2.14 2.94
CA THR A 278 13.68 0.86 3.17
C THR A 278 15.19 1.07 3.19
N GLY A 279 15.70 1.89 2.26
CA GLY A 279 17.13 2.05 2.06
C GLY A 279 17.73 0.94 1.20
N ILE A 280 19.00 1.09 0.84
CA ILE A 280 19.72 0.17 -0.03
C ILE A 280 20.27 -1.01 0.79
N GLU A 281 20.97 -0.73 1.90
CA GLU A 281 21.62 -1.74 2.74
C GLU A 281 20.66 -2.82 3.26
N PRO A 282 19.45 -2.49 3.77
CA PRO A 282 18.51 -3.52 4.21
C PRO A 282 18.13 -4.51 3.10
N VAL A 283 17.96 -4.04 1.86
CA VAL A 283 17.64 -4.92 0.72
C VAL A 283 18.75 -5.93 0.46
N PHE A 284 20.02 -5.47 0.43
CA PHE A 284 21.16 -6.37 0.24
C PHE A 284 21.36 -7.33 1.41
N ARG A 285 21.13 -6.86 2.64
CA ARG A 285 21.18 -7.68 3.85
C ARG A 285 20.15 -8.80 3.80
N PHE A 286 18.91 -8.47 3.46
CA PHE A 286 17.82 -9.46 3.33
C PHE A 286 18.06 -10.43 2.18
N ARG A 287 18.53 -9.94 1.02
CA ARG A 287 18.91 -10.80 -0.10
C ARG A 287 19.91 -11.89 0.33
N THR A 288 20.95 -11.48 1.05
CA THR A 288 21.99 -12.38 1.53
C THR A 288 21.48 -13.33 2.62
N ALA A 289 20.82 -12.80 3.64
CA ALA A 289 20.37 -13.58 4.80
C ALA A 289 19.26 -14.59 4.46
N LEU A 290 18.40 -14.25 3.49
CA LEU A 290 17.29 -15.11 3.05
C LEU A 290 17.67 -15.98 1.84
N HIS A 291 18.89 -15.88 1.34
CA HIS A 291 19.37 -16.59 0.14
C HIS A 291 18.49 -16.36 -1.10
N LEU A 292 17.95 -15.14 -1.25
CA LEU A 292 17.13 -14.77 -2.39
C LEU A 292 18.02 -14.42 -3.60
N GLY A 293 17.54 -14.76 -4.81
CA GLY A 293 18.16 -14.32 -6.06
C GLY A 293 17.98 -12.80 -6.31
N ARG A 294 18.75 -12.27 -7.25
CA ARG A 294 18.65 -10.85 -7.66
C ARG A 294 17.26 -10.50 -8.18
N GLU A 295 16.62 -11.44 -8.84
CA GLU A 295 15.28 -11.36 -9.40
C GLU A 295 14.18 -11.36 -8.33
N HIS A 296 14.50 -11.79 -7.10
CA HIS A 296 13.54 -11.93 -5.99
C HIS A 296 13.72 -10.89 -4.89
N CYS A 297 14.84 -10.15 -4.87
CA CYS A 297 15.10 -9.17 -3.82
C CYS A 297 15.82 -7.95 -4.40
N VAL A 298 15.09 -6.86 -4.61
CA VAL A 298 15.56 -5.68 -5.34
C VAL A 298 15.28 -4.37 -4.62
N VAL A 299 16.08 -3.34 -4.92
CA VAL A 299 15.74 -1.95 -4.62
C VAL A 299 14.86 -1.44 -5.75
N ALA A 300 13.67 -0.95 -5.44
CA ALA A 300 12.74 -0.44 -6.45
C ALA A 300 13.20 0.90 -7.03
N ALA A 301 12.98 1.07 -8.32
CA ALA A 301 13.01 2.35 -9.03
C ALA A 301 11.61 2.73 -9.50
N VAL A 302 11.43 3.95 -9.97
CA VAL A 302 10.20 4.36 -10.67
C VAL A 302 10.02 3.47 -11.91
N GLY A 303 8.85 2.86 -12.06
CA GLY A 303 8.56 1.90 -13.12
C GLY A 303 8.79 0.43 -12.74
N SER A 304 9.58 0.14 -11.67
CA SER A 304 9.68 -1.24 -11.16
C SER A 304 8.31 -1.79 -10.82
N SER A 305 8.07 -3.07 -11.08
CA SER A 305 6.78 -3.68 -10.81
C SER A 305 6.89 -5.10 -10.25
N PHE A 306 5.86 -5.50 -9.51
CA PHE A 306 5.62 -6.90 -9.15
C PHE A 306 4.36 -7.38 -9.85
N GLU A 307 4.42 -8.54 -10.50
CA GLU A 307 3.26 -9.16 -11.15
C GLU A 307 3.09 -10.60 -10.68
N LEU A 308 1.89 -10.93 -10.20
CA LEU A 308 1.57 -12.27 -9.72
C LEU A 308 1.76 -13.30 -10.86
N GLY A 309 2.60 -14.29 -10.61
CA GLY A 309 2.93 -15.32 -11.61
C GLY A 309 4.18 -15.00 -12.45
N LYS A 310 4.60 -13.74 -12.54
CA LYS A 310 5.84 -13.36 -13.24
C LYS A 310 6.97 -12.99 -12.26
N GLY A 311 6.64 -12.44 -11.07
CA GLY A 311 7.61 -11.97 -10.09
C GLY A 311 7.91 -10.47 -10.23
N ILE A 312 9.12 -10.07 -9.86
CA ILE A 312 9.57 -8.67 -9.89
C ILE A 312 10.18 -8.34 -11.25
N ASP A 313 9.73 -7.25 -11.86
CA ASP A 313 10.44 -6.54 -12.91
C ASP A 313 11.14 -5.33 -12.27
N PRO A 314 12.46 -5.37 -12.11
CA PRO A 314 13.21 -4.30 -11.43
C PRO A 314 13.41 -3.06 -12.30
N GLY A 315 13.11 -3.12 -13.62
CA GLY A 315 13.53 -2.13 -14.60
C GLY A 315 15.02 -2.25 -14.94
N ASN A 316 15.62 -1.17 -15.47
CA ASN A 316 17.01 -1.21 -15.95
C ASN A 316 18.03 -0.95 -14.81
N LEU A 317 17.72 -0.01 -13.92
CA LEU A 317 18.67 0.46 -12.91
C LEU A 317 18.84 -0.54 -11.74
N ALA A 318 17.82 -1.27 -11.40
CA ALA A 318 17.77 -2.12 -10.21
C ALA A 318 18.10 -3.61 -10.50
N GLN A 319 18.56 -3.94 -11.70
CA GLN A 319 18.93 -5.29 -12.12
C GLN A 319 20.15 -5.85 -11.38
#